data_51acaa841173789194d3d5f3775953e7
#
_entry.id   51acaa841173789194d3d5f3775953e7
#
_cell.length_a   1.000
_cell.length_b   1.000
_cell.length_c   1.000
_cell.angle_alpha   90.00
_cell.angle_beta   90.00
_cell.angle_gamma   90.00
#
_symmetry.space_group_name_H-M   'P 1'
#
loop_
_entity.id
_entity.type
_entity.pdbx_description
1 polymer ?
#
loop_
_entity_poly.entity_id
_entity_poly.type
_entity_poly.pdbx_seq_one_letter_code
_entity_poly.pdbx_strand_id
1 'polypeptide(L)'
;MFEATLINDILMNGRDVMNTIYDFQAELLEGEQKNLADYQGKVLLVVNTASQCGLTPQFEGLEQLYQDYQQQGLLVLGFPCNQFAQQDPASNEEIGSFCQRNYGVSFPMFAKVDVNGPTAHPLYQYLTTEAKGILGSQSIKWNFTKFLINQKGQVVKRYAPIVKPEKIAKDIQRLLT
;
A
#
# COMPACT_ATOMS: atom_id res chain seq x y z
N MET A 1 44.26 -7.45 -25.28
CA MET A 1 43.17 -7.01 -26.15
C MET A 1 41.81 -7.50 -25.65
N PHE A 2 41.63 -7.74 -24.33
CA PHE A 2 40.36 -8.26 -23.74
C PHE A 2 39.81 -7.46 -22.56
N GLU A 3 40.36 -6.28 -22.23
CA GLU A 3 39.88 -5.48 -21.06
C GLU A 3 38.98 -4.28 -21.41
N ALA A 4 38.77 -3.96 -22.67
CA ALA A 4 37.96 -2.80 -23.07
C ALA A 4 36.46 -3.08 -23.20
N THR A 5 36.05 -4.37 -23.23
CA THR A 5 34.66 -4.74 -23.47
C THR A 5 33.82 -4.82 -22.18
N LEU A 6 34.48 -5.01 -21.02
CA LEU A 6 33.77 -5.13 -19.74
C LEU A 6 33.42 -3.77 -19.08
N ILE A 7 34.14 -2.70 -19.46
CA ILE A 7 33.90 -1.36 -18.90
C ILE A 7 32.71 -0.66 -19.60
N ASN A 8 32.41 -1.00 -20.86
CA ASN A 8 31.28 -0.44 -21.58
C ASN A 8 29.91 -1.03 -21.14
N ASP A 9 29.87 -2.26 -20.64
CA ASP A 9 28.63 -2.86 -20.14
C ASP A 9 28.18 -2.30 -18.78
N ILE A 10 29.13 -1.76 -17.99
CA ILE A 10 28.81 -1.13 -16.69
C ILE A 10 28.29 0.30 -16.87
N LEU A 11 28.63 0.98 -17.96
CA LEU A 11 28.22 2.36 -18.23
C LEU A 11 26.90 2.49 -19.02
N MET A 12 26.35 1.39 -19.56
CA MET A 12 25.10 1.38 -20.31
C MET A 12 23.86 0.95 -19.48
N ASN A 13 24.03 0.62 -18.20
CA ASN A 13 22.94 0.26 -17.28
C ASN A 13 22.44 1.41 -16.40
N GLY A 14 22.73 2.64 -16.76
CA GLY A 14 22.14 3.86 -16.19
C GLY A 14 20.77 4.20 -16.80
N ARG A 15 19.97 3.22 -17.19
CA ARG A 15 18.55 3.43 -17.31
C ARG A 15 18.01 3.46 -15.89
N ASP A 16 17.37 4.57 -15.50
CA ASP A 16 16.49 4.64 -14.34
C ASP A 16 15.58 3.41 -14.40
N VAL A 17 15.93 2.38 -13.64
CA VAL A 17 15.03 1.26 -13.39
C VAL A 17 13.92 1.90 -12.58
N MET A 18 12.82 2.26 -13.25
CA MET A 18 11.66 2.81 -12.58
C MET A 18 11.16 1.73 -11.63
N ASN A 19 11.47 1.90 -10.34
CA ASN A 19 10.96 1.03 -9.31
C ASN A 19 9.43 1.02 -9.38
N THR A 20 8.87 -0.15 -9.25
CA THR A 20 7.43 -0.35 -9.13
C THR A 20 7.11 -0.99 -7.79
N ILE A 21 5.84 -1.06 -7.42
CA ILE A 21 5.43 -1.75 -6.19
C ILE A 21 5.88 -3.23 -6.19
N TYR A 22 6.10 -3.81 -7.36
CA TYR A 22 6.50 -5.22 -7.52
C TYR A 22 7.93 -5.52 -7.06
N ASP A 23 8.75 -4.50 -6.79
CA ASP A 23 10.11 -4.66 -6.27
C ASP A 23 10.13 -4.88 -4.74
N PHE A 24 8.97 -4.85 -4.08
CA PHE A 24 8.85 -4.93 -2.63
C PHE A 24 8.20 -6.23 -2.18
N GLN A 25 8.50 -6.59 -0.94
CA GLN A 25 7.84 -7.67 -0.21
C GLN A 25 7.42 -7.17 1.16
N ALA A 26 6.41 -7.79 1.75
CA ALA A 26 5.93 -7.48 3.09
C ALA A 26 5.39 -8.75 3.76
N GLU A 27 5.43 -8.78 5.08
CA GLU A 27 4.90 -9.89 5.86
C GLU A 27 3.38 -9.76 6.00
N LEU A 28 2.64 -10.85 5.77
CA LEU A 28 1.22 -10.93 6.08
C LEU A 28 1.00 -11.03 7.60
N LEU A 29 -0.23 -10.79 8.06
CA LEU A 29 -0.57 -10.90 9.50
C LEU A 29 -0.20 -12.26 10.10
N GLU A 30 -0.29 -13.32 9.30
CA GLU A 30 0.01 -14.70 9.69
C GLU A 30 1.51 -15.02 9.71
N GLY A 31 2.38 -14.06 9.35
CA GLY A 31 3.84 -14.20 9.37
C GLY A 31 4.46 -14.69 8.07
N GLU A 32 3.67 -14.94 7.03
CA GLU A 32 4.18 -15.32 5.70
C GLU A 32 4.72 -14.10 4.95
N GLN A 33 5.92 -14.23 4.34
CA GLN A 33 6.45 -13.21 3.44
C GLN A 33 5.74 -13.24 2.09
N LYS A 34 5.16 -12.12 1.71
CA LYS A 34 4.44 -11.93 0.46
C LYS A 34 5.23 -11.04 -0.49
N ASN A 35 5.55 -11.55 -1.67
CA ASN A 35 6.13 -10.76 -2.74
C ASN A 35 5.01 -9.99 -3.45
N LEU A 36 5.11 -8.67 -3.52
CA LEU A 36 4.08 -7.85 -4.17
C LEU A 36 4.06 -8.03 -5.70
N ALA A 37 5.10 -8.63 -6.29
CA ALA A 37 5.09 -9.06 -7.68
C ALA A 37 4.01 -10.12 -7.98
N ASP A 38 3.54 -10.86 -6.97
CA ASP A 38 2.43 -11.80 -7.12
C ASP A 38 1.10 -11.12 -7.49
N TYR A 39 1.02 -9.82 -7.31
CA TYR A 39 -0.15 -9.01 -7.63
C TYR A 39 -0.06 -8.30 -8.98
N GLN A 40 0.89 -8.67 -9.84
CA GLN A 40 1.02 -8.08 -11.18
C GLN A 40 -0.30 -8.15 -11.96
N GLY A 41 -0.61 -7.07 -12.68
CA GLY A 41 -1.83 -6.97 -13.46
C GLY A 41 -3.06 -6.55 -12.67
N LYS A 42 -2.97 -6.41 -11.36
CA LYS A 42 -4.06 -5.94 -10.49
C LYS A 42 -3.95 -4.44 -10.25
N VAL A 43 -5.10 -3.80 -10.08
CA VAL A 43 -5.18 -2.46 -9.48
C VAL A 43 -5.09 -2.63 -7.96
N LEU A 44 -4.20 -1.88 -7.30
CA LEU A 44 -3.99 -1.99 -5.87
C LEU A 44 -4.40 -0.69 -5.17
N LEU A 45 -5.11 -0.81 -4.06
CA LEU A 45 -5.36 0.27 -3.11
C LEU A 45 -4.64 -0.05 -1.81
N VAL A 46 -3.51 0.62 -1.56
CA VAL A 46 -2.69 0.44 -0.36
C VAL A 46 -3.11 1.45 0.69
N VAL A 47 -3.37 1.00 1.90
CA VAL A 47 -3.86 1.83 3.00
C VAL A 47 -3.18 1.48 4.31
N ASN A 48 -2.72 2.49 5.07
CA ASN A 48 -2.28 2.30 6.45
C ASN A 48 -3.47 2.39 7.40
N THR A 49 -3.64 1.38 8.23
CA THR A 49 -4.85 1.17 9.03
C THR A 49 -4.60 1.28 10.52
N ALA A 50 -5.67 1.45 11.28
CA ALA A 50 -5.65 1.38 12.75
C ALA A 50 -7.01 0.88 13.27
N SER A 51 -6.97 0.18 14.40
CA SER A 51 -8.17 -0.42 15.03
C SER A 51 -8.87 0.50 16.05
N GLN A 52 -8.20 1.56 16.51
CA GLN A 52 -8.70 2.46 17.56
C GLN A 52 -8.72 3.94 17.12
N CYS A 53 -8.93 4.20 15.83
CA CYS A 53 -8.97 5.52 15.24
C CYS A 53 -10.43 5.95 14.98
N GLY A 54 -10.71 7.25 15.03
CA GLY A 54 -12.01 7.79 14.59
C GLY A 54 -12.34 7.49 13.13
N LEU A 55 -11.35 7.18 12.31
CA LEU A 55 -11.52 6.77 10.90
C LEU A 55 -11.60 5.25 10.69
N THR A 56 -11.48 4.45 11.75
CA THR A 56 -11.56 2.98 11.70
C THR A 56 -12.83 2.46 10.98
N PRO A 57 -14.00 3.11 11.06
CA PRO A 57 -15.17 2.73 10.27
C PRO A 57 -14.96 2.74 8.75
N GLN A 58 -13.90 3.35 8.22
CA GLN A 58 -13.54 3.25 6.81
C GLN A 58 -13.21 1.83 6.35
N PHE A 59 -12.92 0.90 7.26
CA PHE A 59 -12.81 -0.53 6.90
C PHE A 59 -14.04 -1.06 6.19
N GLU A 60 -15.24 -0.62 6.58
CA GLU A 60 -16.48 -1.01 5.91
C GLU A 60 -16.49 -0.60 4.44
N GLY A 61 -16.14 0.64 4.15
CA GLY A 61 -16.06 1.14 2.77
C GLY A 61 -14.92 0.51 1.95
N LEU A 62 -13.80 0.19 2.58
CA LEU A 62 -12.69 -0.53 1.94
C LEU A 62 -13.09 -1.96 1.57
N GLU A 63 -13.78 -2.67 2.47
CA GLU A 63 -14.29 -4.00 2.20
C GLU A 63 -15.35 -3.96 1.10
N GLN A 64 -16.23 -2.96 1.10
CA GLN A 64 -17.24 -2.80 0.05
C GLN A 64 -16.58 -2.60 -1.32
N LEU A 65 -15.57 -1.73 -1.43
CA LEU A 65 -14.80 -1.56 -2.68
C LEU A 65 -14.17 -2.88 -3.13
N TYR A 66 -13.60 -3.63 -2.19
CA TYR A 66 -13.00 -4.91 -2.50
C TYR A 66 -14.02 -5.90 -3.03
N GLN A 67 -15.17 -6.04 -2.37
CA GLN A 67 -16.25 -6.92 -2.82
C GLN A 67 -16.78 -6.52 -4.20
N ASP A 68 -16.95 -5.24 -4.46
CA ASP A 68 -17.52 -4.75 -5.72
C ASP A 68 -16.57 -4.95 -6.91
N TYR A 69 -15.24 -4.86 -6.70
CA TYR A 69 -14.27 -4.79 -7.81
C TYR A 69 -13.22 -5.90 -7.83
N GLN A 70 -13.16 -6.81 -6.83
CA GLN A 70 -12.14 -7.86 -6.79
C GLN A 70 -12.20 -8.77 -8.04
N GLN A 71 -13.38 -9.10 -8.52
CA GLN A 71 -13.56 -9.93 -9.72
C GLN A 71 -13.04 -9.23 -10.99
N GLN A 72 -13.02 -7.91 -11.00
CA GLN A 72 -12.50 -7.09 -12.08
C GLN A 72 -10.99 -6.81 -11.94
N GLY A 73 -10.38 -7.21 -10.84
CA GLY A 73 -8.94 -7.11 -10.64
C GLY A 73 -8.47 -6.09 -9.61
N LEU A 74 -9.35 -5.61 -8.72
CA LEU A 74 -8.93 -4.80 -7.56
C LEU A 74 -8.45 -5.68 -6.41
N LEU A 75 -7.36 -5.27 -5.77
CA LEU A 75 -6.96 -5.70 -4.44
C LEU A 75 -6.84 -4.48 -3.52
N VAL A 76 -7.28 -4.63 -2.28
CA VAL A 76 -7.00 -3.70 -1.18
C VAL A 76 -5.94 -4.33 -0.30
N LEU A 77 -4.89 -3.57 0.02
CA LEU A 77 -3.77 -4.03 0.85
C LEU A 77 -3.72 -3.18 2.11
N GLY A 78 -4.07 -3.76 3.26
CA GLY A 78 -4.11 -3.08 4.54
C GLY A 78 -2.83 -3.27 5.34
N PHE A 79 -2.23 -2.17 5.81
CA PHE A 79 -1.02 -2.16 6.62
C PHE A 79 -1.29 -1.49 7.97
N PRO A 80 -1.48 -2.25 9.06
CA PRO A 80 -1.61 -1.68 10.39
C PRO A 80 -0.40 -0.85 10.78
N CYS A 81 -0.63 0.29 11.45
CA CYS A 81 0.42 1.20 11.88
C CYS A 81 0.07 1.81 13.23
N ASN A 82 1.04 1.81 14.17
CA ASN A 82 0.84 2.34 15.52
C ASN A 82 1.48 3.73 15.74
N GLN A 83 1.98 4.38 14.68
CA GLN A 83 2.70 5.65 14.80
C GLN A 83 1.80 6.87 15.03
N PHE A 84 0.49 6.74 14.83
CA PHE A 84 -0.46 7.84 14.97
C PHE A 84 -1.27 7.70 16.25
N ALA A 85 -0.87 8.45 17.28
CA ALA A 85 -1.49 8.45 18.61
C ALA A 85 -1.62 7.04 19.24
N GLN A 86 -0.76 6.11 18.85
CA GLN A 86 -0.80 4.70 19.31
C GLN A 86 -2.18 4.05 19.13
N GLN A 87 -2.83 4.30 18.00
CA GLN A 87 -4.19 3.83 17.74
C GLN A 87 -4.28 2.42 17.14
N ASP A 88 -3.17 1.69 17.12
CA ASP A 88 -3.11 0.27 16.74
C ASP A 88 -2.10 -0.53 17.59
N PRO A 89 -2.28 -0.55 18.92
CA PRO A 89 -1.28 -1.13 19.84
C PRO A 89 -1.32 -2.67 19.89
N ALA A 90 -2.41 -3.29 19.41
CA ALA A 90 -2.63 -4.73 19.51
C ALA A 90 -1.60 -5.55 18.70
N SER A 91 -1.51 -6.85 18.95
CA SER A 91 -0.72 -7.78 18.17
C SER A 91 -1.30 -7.96 16.76
N ASN A 92 -0.51 -8.49 15.82
CA ASN A 92 -0.98 -8.80 14.46
C ASN A 92 -2.21 -9.74 14.49
N GLU A 93 -2.20 -10.76 15.35
CA GLU A 93 -3.31 -11.70 15.51
C GLU A 93 -4.58 -11.02 16.00
N GLU A 94 -4.47 -10.16 17.02
CA GLU A 94 -5.59 -9.40 17.57
C GLU A 94 -6.16 -8.40 16.56
N ILE A 95 -5.30 -7.74 15.77
CA ILE A 95 -5.69 -6.83 14.68
C ILE A 95 -6.47 -7.59 13.62
N GLY A 96 -5.98 -8.75 13.18
CA GLY A 96 -6.68 -9.59 12.21
C GLY A 96 -8.06 -10.02 12.69
N SER A 97 -8.14 -10.49 13.92
CA SER A 97 -9.40 -10.87 14.56
C SER A 97 -10.38 -9.69 14.68
N PHE A 98 -9.87 -8.52 15.04
CA PHE A 98 -10.67 -7.29 15.12
C PHE A 98 -11.27 -6.91 13.75
N CYS A 99 -10.45 -6.86 12.72
CA CYS A 99 -10.87 -6.48 11.35
C CYS A 99 -11.95 -7.44 10.83
N GLN A 100 -11.75 -8.74 11.01
CA GLN A 100 -12.71 -9.75 10.56
C GLN A 100 -14.02 -9.68 11.32
N ARG A 101 -13.98 -9.63 12.64
CA ARG A 101 -15.19 -9.66 13.49
C ARG A 101 -16.03 -8.41 13.36
N ASN A 102 -15.40 -7.23 13.26
CA ASN A 102 -16.10 -5.95 13.30
C ASN A 102 -16.50 -5.43 11.91
N TYR A 103 -15.72 -5.77 10.87
CA TYR A 103 -15.90 -5.21 9.52
C TYR A 103 -15.93 -6.27 8.41
N GLY A 104 -15.79 -7.55 8.75
CA GLY A 104 -15.79 -8.64 7.78
C GLY A 104 -14.67 -8.54 6.75
N VAL A 105 -13.54 -7.91 7.11
CA VAL A 105 -12.40 -7.70 6.19
C VAL A 105 -11.92 -9.01 5.60
N SER A 106 -11.94 -9.08 4.27
CA SER A 106 -11.50 -10.24 3.49
C SER A 106 -10.35 -9.94 2.53
N PHE A 107 -9.99 -8.66 2.36
CA PHE A 107 -8.81 -8.30 1.58
C PHE A 107 -7.50 -8.57 2.36
N PRO A 108 -6.36 -8.69 1.67
CA PRO A 108 -5.07 -8.95 2.32
C PRO A 108 -4.70 -7.91 3.37
N MET A 109 -4.42 -8.38 4.59
CA MET A 109 -3.87 -7.59 5.67
C MET A 109 -2.43 -8.02 5.96
N PHE A 110 -1.56 -7.04 6.17
CA PHE A 110 -0.15 -7.24 6.43
C PHE A 110 0.19 -7.02 7.90
N ALA A 111 1.35 -7.49 8.31
CA ALA A 111 1.89 -7.23 9.64
C ALA A 111 2.09 -5.73 9.86
N LYS A 112 1.99 -5.31 11.11
CA LYS A 112 2.16 -3.91 11.51
C LYS A 112 3.50 -3.37 11.03
N VAL A 113 3.50 -2.17 10.45
CA VAL A 113 4.67 -1.47 9.94
C VAL A 113 4.73 -0.03 10.41
N ASP A 114 5.91 0.55 10.38
CA ASP A 114 6.09 1.99 10.41
C ASP A 114 5.99 2.56 8.98
N VAL A 115 5.35 3.71 8.85
CA VAL A 115 5.13 4.37 7.57
C VAL A 115 5.92 5.68 7.44
N ASN A 116 6.45 6.20 8.53
CA ASN A 116 7.26 7.42 8.61
C ASN A 116 8.56 7.18 9.37
N GLY A 117 9.56 8.04 9.10
CA GLY A 117 10.82 8.08 9.82
C GLY A 117 11.83 7.02 9.37
N PRO A 118 12.94 6.87 10.13
CA PRO A 118 14.05 5.99 9.72
C PRO A 118 13.70 4.50 9.68
N THR A 119 12.66 4.09 10.40
CA THR A 119 12.17 2.71 10.48
C THR A 119 11.03 2.42 9.52
N ALA A 120 10.63 3.40 8.69
CA ALA A 120 9.56 3.22 7.71
C ALA A 120 9.85 2.03 6.78
N HIS A 121 8.83 1.19 6.58
CA HIS A 121 8.92 0.07 5.65
C HIS A 121 9.33 0.55 4.25
N PRO A 122 10.24 -0.14 3.53
CA PRO A 122 10.71 0.28 2.21
C PRO A 122 9.59 0.59 1.22
N LEU A 123 8.49 -0.19 1.24
CA LEU A 123 7.30 0.08 0.45
C LEU A 123 6.75 1.48 0.70
N TYR A 124 6.64 1.90 1.96
CA TYR A 124 6.11 3.23 2.30
C TYR A 124 7.08 4.36 1.96
N GLN A 125 8.39 4.13 2.04
CA GLN A 125 9.38 5.08 1.52
C GLN A 125 9.18 5.30 0.01
N TYR A 126 8.97 4.24 -0.74
CA TYR A 126 8.66 4.29 -2.17
C TYR A 126 7.34 5.02 -2.45
N LEU A 127 6.24 4.60 -1.82
CA LEU A 127 4.91 5.19 -2.04
C LEU A 127 4.89 6.71 -1.80
N THR A 128 5.51 7.16 -0.72
CA THR A 128 5.56 8.59 -0.34
C THR A 128 6.51 9.41 -1.21
N THR A 129 7.48 8.79 -1.84
CA THR A 129 8.36 9.42 -2.83
C THR A 129 7.64 9.59 -4.17
N GLU A 130 6.93 8.56 -4.63
CA GLU A 130 6.20 8.57 -5.91
C GLU A 130 4.96 9.47 -5.86
N ALA A 131 4.23 9.50 -4.74
CA ALA A 131 3.05 10.34 -4.57
C ALA A 131 3.14 11.17 -3.29
N LYS A 132 3.53 12.42 -3.45
CA LYS A 132 3.63 13.38 -2.35
C LYS A 132 2.25 13.87 -1.91
N GLY A 133 2.13 14.23 -0.65
CA GLY A 133 0.94 14.84 -0.09
C GLY A 133 0.86 16.36 -0.31
N ILE A 134 0.04 17.03 0.48
CA ILE A 134 -0.17 18.47 0.42
C ILE A 134 1.17 19.22 0.55
N LEU A 135 1.38 20.23 -0.30
CA LEU A 135 2.59 21.06 -0.36
C LEU A 135 3.89 20.24 -0.58
N GLY A 136 3.80 19.10 -1.25
CA GLY A 136 4.96 18.25 -1.54
C GLY A 136 5.48 17.45 -0.34
N SER A 137 4.73 17.36 0.76
CA SER A 137 5.10 16.58 1.93
C SER A 137 5.14 15.09 1.61
N GLN A 138 6.25 14.44 1.94
CA GLN A 138 6.34 12.98 1.82
C GLN A 138 5.69 12.28 3.00
N SER A 139 5.77 12.83 4.22
CA SER A 139 5.27 12.15 5.42
C SER A 139 3.77 11.87 5.35
N ILE A 140 3.38 10.70 5.85
CA ILE A 140 1.99 10.33 6.08
C ILE A 140 1.51 11.06 7.34
N LYS A 141 0.38 11.72 7.24
CA LYS A 141 -0.11 12.62 8.30
C LYS A 141 -1.01 11.92 9.31
N TRP A 142 -1.70 10.86 8.89
CA TRP A 142 -2.61 10.13 9.76
C TRP A 142 -2.96 8.74 9.21
N ASN A 143 -3.64 7.93 10.02
CA ASN A 143 -4.21 6.65 9.61
C ASN A 143 -5.18 6.81 8.43
N PHE A 144 -5.34 5.76 7.65
CA PHE A 144 -6.21 5.70 6.46
C PHE A 144 -5.82 6.65 5.32
N THR A 145 -4.54 6.96 5.19
CA THR A 145 -3.98 7.47 3.92
C THR A 145 -3.98 6.35 2.90
N LYS A 146 -4.40 6.62 1.67
CA LYS A 146 -4.50 5.60 0.61
C LYS A 146 -3.64 5.98 -0.58
N PHE A 147 -3.08 4.95 -1.22
CA PHE A 147 -2.35 5.06 -2.49
C PHE A 147 -2.99 4.14 -3.52
N LEU A 148 -3.29 4.66 -4.70
CA LEU A 148 -3.84 3.90 -5.82
C LEU A 148 -2.72 3.58 -6.80
N ILE A 149 -2.62 2.30 -7.17
CA ILE A 149 -1.57 1.76 -8.04
C ILE A 149 -2.23 1.10 -9.25
N ASN A 150 -1.72 1.37 -10.45
CA ASN A 150 -2.22 0.79 -11.68
C ASN A 150 -1.70 -0.65 -11.91
N GLN A 151 -2.19 -1.32 -12.97
CA GLN A 151 -1.81 -2.70 -13.30
C GLN A 151 -0.33 -2.88 -13.66
N LYS A 152 0.39 -1.79 -13.92
CA LYS A 152 1.83 -1.78 -14.18
C LYS A 152 2.68 -1.59 -12.90
N GLY A 153 2.02 -1.51 -11.74
CA GLY A 153 2.71 -1.32 -10.46
C GLY A 153 3.13 0.12 -10.16
N GLN A 154 2.62 1.09 -10.92
CA GLN A 154 2.95 2.50 -10.75
C GLN A 154 1.95 3.19 -9.84
N VAL A 155 2.44 4.03 -8.92
CA VAL A 155 1.58 4.84 -8.05
C VAL A 155 0.98 5.97 -8.87
N VAL A 156 -0.34 6.01 -8.96
CA VAL A 156 -1.06 7.00 -9.76
C VAL A 156 -1.72 8.10 -8.93
N LYS A 157 -2.05 7.83 -7.66
CA LYS A 157 -2.70 8.85 -6.81
C LYS A 157 -2.56 8.53 -5.33
N ARG A 158 -2.51 9.59 -4.51
CA ARG A 158 -2.58 9.53 -3.06
C ARG A 158 -3.84 10.25 -2.58
N TYR A 159 -4.51 9.68 -1.58
CA TYR A 159 -5.72 10.25 -0.98
C TYR A 159 -5.49 10.53 0.50
N ALA A 160 -5.94 11.69 0.94
CA ALA A 160 -5.90 12.09 2.34
C ALA A 160 -6.73 11.16 3.23
N PRO A 161 -6.42 11.06 4.54
CA PRO A 161 -7.14 10.20 5.48
C PRO A 161 -8.66 10.34 5.45
N ILE A 162 -9.15 11.58 5.38
CA ILE A 162 -10.60 11.88 5.42
C ILE A 162 -11.34 11.51 4.13
N VAL A 163 -10.63 11.21 3.04
CA VAL A 163 -11.28 10.78 1.79
C VAL A 163 -11.85 9.38 1.98
N LYS A 164 -13.16 9.30 1.96
CA LYS A 164 -13.90 8.05 2.15
C LYS A 164 -13.68 7.10 0.96
N PRO A 165 -13.63 5.77 1.22
CA PRO A 165 -13.39 4.78 0.17
C PRO A 165 -14.33 4.89 -1.04
N GLU A 166 -15.61 5.15 -0.84
CA GLU A 166 -16.59 5.28 -1.94
C GLU A 166 -16.27 6.41 -2.92
N LYS A 167 -15.51 7.42 -2.48
CA LYS A 167 -15.06 8.52 -3.37
C LYS A 167 -13.94 8.10 -4.32
N ILE A 168 -13.29 6.99 -4.04
CA ILE A 168 -12.17 6.45 -4.85
C ILE A 168 -12.70 5.54 -5.97
N ALA A 169 -13.93 5.06 -5.88
CA ALA A 169 -14.52 4.09 -6.81
C ALA A 169 -14.38 4.48 -8.30
N LYS A 170 -14.60 5.75 -8.65
CA LYS A 170 -14.46 6.22 -10.04
C LYS A 170 -13.03 6.12 -10.56
N ASP A 171 -12.05 6.43 -9.72
CA ASP A 171 -10.64 6.34 -10.12
C ASP A 171 -10.23 4.87 -10.30
N ILE A 172 -10.71 3.97 -9.43
CA ILE A 172 -10.53 2.52 -9.56
C ILE A 172 -11.14 2.02 -10.87
N GLN A 173 -12.39 2.36 -11.16
CA GLN A 173 -13.08 1.95 -12.39
C GLN A 173 -12.31 2.35 -13.65
N ARG A 174 -11.75 3.56 -13.69
CA ARG A 174 -10.94 4.03 -14.83
C ARG A 174 -9.70 3.18 -15.07
N LEU A 175 -9.10 2.63 -14.02
CA LEU A 175 -7.93 1.77 -14.13
C LEU A 175 -8.28 0.34 -14.50
N LEU A 176 -9.49 -0.13 -14.18
CA LEU A 176 -9.95 -1.49 -14.46
C LEU A 176 -10.46 -1.67 -15.90
N THR A 177 -10.71 -0.57 -16.63
CA THR A 177 -11.07 -0.58 -18.06
C THR A 177 -9.83 -0.57 -18.94
#